data_256b7b322a0c3618b07911289605d1e5
#
_entry.id   256b7b322a0c3618b07911289605d1e5
#
_cell.length_a   1.000
_cell.length_b   1.000
_cell.length_c   1.000
_cell.angle_alpha   90.00
_cell.angle_beta   90.00
_cell.angle_gamma   90.00
#
_symmetry.space_group_name_H-M   'P 1'
#
loop_
_entity.id
_entity.type
_entity.pdbx_description
1 polymer ?
#
loop_
_entity_poly.entity_id
_entity_poly.type
_entity_poly.pdbx_seq_one_letter_code
_entity_poly.pdbx_strand_id
1 'polypeptide(L)'
;MTPHLPITPDEIAAASVGAAEAGASIIHLHARDPENGRPTPDPDVFMGFLPRIKQQCDAVINITTGGGHGMSLDERLAAPLRAKPEMCSLNMGSMNFGLFPALDRYSTFQHEWERQHLENSRDFIFRNTFKDIEYILDTLGEGCGTRFEFECYDIGHLYSLAHFLDRGLVKPPLFVQSIFGILGGIGTHPEDVAHMKRTADRLFGDSYRWSILAAGRHQMPLCTMAAIMGSNVRVGLEDSIYISKGKLAESNAAQVSKIRSVLENMSLEIATPAEAREMLSLKGGDQVGF
;
A
#
# COMPACT_ATOMS: atom_id res chain seq x y z
N MET A 1 -7.33 5.92 18.18
CA MET A 1 -8.20 5.12 17.29
C MET A 1 -8.05 3.61 17.57
N THR A 2 -6.84 3.05 17.58
CA THR A 2 -6.55 1.66 17.98
C THR A 2 -5.25 1.59 18.77
N PRO A 3 -5.15 0.71 19.80
CA PRO A 3 -3.90 0.46 20.52
C PRO A 3 -3.00 -0.58 19.81
N HIS A 4 -3.46 -1.16 18.70
CA HIS A 4 -2.80 -2.30 18.05
C HIS A 4 -1.92 -1.91 16.86
N LEU A 5 -1.83 -0.61 16.54
CA LEU A 5 -0.99 -0.14 15.45
C LEU A 5 0.48 -0.23 15.87
N PRO A 6 1.35 -0.95 15.14
CA PRO A 6 2.78 -1.00 15.44
C PRO A 6 3.43 0.37 15.20
N ILE A 7 4.26 0.82 16.13
CA ILE A 7 4.90 2.15 16.12
C ILE A 7 6.41 2.03 16.08
N THR A 8 6.98 1.26 17.00
CA THR A 8 8.44 1.08 17.08
C THR A 8 8.97 0.16 15.98
N PRO A 9 10.27 0.25 15.62
CA PRO A 9 10.89 -0.69 14.70
C PRO A 9 10.70 -2.15 15.07
N ASP A 10 10.75 -2.48 16.37
CA ASP A 10 10.54 -3.84 16.87
C ASP A 10 9.09 -4.31 16.66
N GLU A 11 8.11 -3.45 16.94
CA GLU A 11 6.70 -3.76 16.71
C GLU A 11 6.37 -3.89 15.22
N ILE A 12 6.95 -3.01 14.36
CA ILE A 12 6.77 -3.07 12.92
C ILE A 12 7.35 -4.37 12.36
N ALA A 13 8.56 -4.75 12.79
CA ALA A 13 9.18 -6.01 12.38
C ALA A 13 8.33 -7.22 12.81
N ALA A 14 7.93 -7.28 14.08
CA ALA A 14 7.10 -8.37 14.60
C ALA A 14 5.74 -8.47 13.90
N ALA A 15 5.07 -7.34 13.66
CA ALA A 15 3.80 -7.30 12.94
C ALA A 15 3.93 -7.76 11.47
N SER A 16 5.05 -7.43 10.83
CA SER A 16 5.36 -7.84 9.45
C SER A 16 5.61 -9.33 9.36
N VAL A 17 6.44 -9.88 10.26
CA VAL A 17 6.71 -11.33 10.33
C VAL A 17 5.42 -12.09 10.62
N GLY A 18 4.62 -11.64 11.59
CA GLY A 18 3.33 -12.27 11.89
C GLY A 18 2.35 -12.23 10.71
N ALA A 19 2.34 -11.16 9.90
CA ALA A 19 1.54 -11.09 8.68
C ALA A 19 2.03 -12.08 7.61
N ALA A 20 3.35 -12.22 7.44
CA ALA A 20 3.95 -13.21 6.54
C ALA A 20 3.62 -14.65 6.97
N GLU A 21 3.74 -14.98 8.25
CA GLU A 21 3.36 -16.28 8.81
C GLU A 21 1.87 -16.59 8.64
N ALA A 22 1.01 -15.56 8.69
CA ALA A 22 -0.42 -15.69 8.40
C ALA A 22 -0.71 -15.93 6.90
N GLY A 23 0.28 -15.72 6.02
CA GLY A 23 0.21 -16.01 4.58
C GLY A 23 0.30 -14.80 3.65
N ALA A 24 0.71 -13.63 4.12
CA ALA A 24 0.97 -12.49 3.25
C ALA A 24 2.26 -12.70 2.45
N SER A 25 2.19 -12.63 1.13
CA SER A 25 3.35 -12.77 0.24
C SER A 25 4.13 -11.47 0.08
N ILE A 26 3.43 -10.34 0.22
CA ILE A 26 3.99 -8.98 0.10
C ILE A 26 3.60 -8.20 1.35
N ILE A 27 4.56 -7.51 1.93
CA ILE A 27 4.37 -6.66 3.11
C ILE A 27 4.62 -5.21 2.72
N HIS A 28 3.56 -4.38 2.77
CA HIS A 28 3.65 -2.95 2.54
C HIS A 28 3.97 -2.21 3.85
N LEU A 29 4.93 -1.31 3.80
CA LEU A 29 5.55 -0.72 4.99
C LEU A 29 5.62 0.79 4.98
N HIS A 30 5.23 1.37 6.12
CA HIS A 30 5.48 2.74 6.54
C HIS A 30 6.30 2.75 7.82
N ALA A 31 7.06 3.82 8.04
CA ALA A 31 7.76 4.07 9.30
C ALA A 31 7.03 5.10 10.15
N ARG A 32 7.20 4.99 11.45
CA ARG A 32 6.66 5.93 12.44
C ARG A 32 7.77 6.35 13.40
N ASP A 33 7.70 7.60 13.84
CA ASP A 33 8.52 8.11 14.93
C ASP A 33 8.25 7.27 16.19
N PRO A 34 9.26 6.60 16.76
CA PRO A 34 9.07 5.70 17.89
C PRO A 34 8.57 6.42 19.17
N GLU A 35 8.78 7.72 19.29
CA GLU A 35 8.41 8.49 20.48
C GLU A 35 6.94 8.90 20.50
N ASN A 36 6.38 9.22 19.33
CA ASN A 36 5.05 9.83 19.25
C ASN A 36 4.12 9.19 18.20
N GLY A 37 4.59 8.17 17.47
CA GLY A 37 3.80 7.44 16.46
C GLY A 37 3.49 8.21 15.19
N ARG A 38 4.06 9.41 14.97
CA ARG A 38 3.85 10.20 13.77
C ARG A 38 4.50 9.53 12.56
N PRO A 39 3.86 9.52 11.39
CA PRO A 39 4.51 9.03 10.17
C PRO A 39 5.83 9.77 9.91
N THR A 40 6.89 9.02 9.61
CA THR A 40 8.23 9.58 9.35
C THR A 40 8.84 9.01 8.07
N PRO A 41 9.51 9.81 7.24
CA PRO A 41 10.29 9.35 6.09
C PRO A 41 11.72 8.95 6.44
N ASP A 42 12.11 8.99 7.72
CA ASP A 42 13.49 8.81 8.17
C ASP A 42 14.05 7.43 7.76
N PRO A 43 15.11 7.38 6.93
CA PRO A 43 15.72 6.14 6.51
C PRO A 43 16.31 5.31 7.66
N ASP A 44 16.76 5.92 8.74
CA ASP A 44 17.33 5.19 9.88
C ASP A 44 16.25 4.41 10.61
N VAL A 45 15.03 4.95 10.72
CA VAL A 45 13.89 4.23 11.28
C VAL A 45 13.52 3.03 10.40
N PHE A 46 13.47 3.19 9.08
CA PHE A 46 13.25 2.08 8.15
C PHE A 46 14.33 1.00 8.30
N MET A 47 15.61 1.38 8.32
CA MET A 47 16.71 0.44 8.49
C MET A 47 16.72 -0.23 9.87
N GLY A 48 15.98 0.30 10.84
CA GLY A 48 15.77 -0.32 12.14
C GLY A 48 14.93 -1.60 12.08
N PHE A 49 14.06 -1.78 11.09
CA PHE A 49 13.19 -2.96 10.98
C PHE A 49 13.38 -3.76 9.69
N LEU A 50 13.78 -3.17 8.56
CA LEU A 50 13.89 -3.89 7.28
C LEU A 50 14.81 -5.12 7.33
N PRO A 51 16.06 -5.03 7.85
CA PRO A 51 16.95 -6.20 7.95
C PRO A 51 16.37 -7.31 8.82
N ARG A 52 15.63 -6.94 9.89
CA ARG A 52 15.03 -7.90 10.80
C ARG A 52 13.88 -8.67 10.15
N ILE A 53 13.05 -8.00 9.36
CA ILE A 53 11.99 -8.66 8.60
C ILE A 53 12.60 -9.65 7.61
N LYS A 54 13.58 -9.22 6.82
CA LYS A 54 14.27 -10.06 5.83
C LYS A 54 14.95 -11.30 6.45
N GLN A 55 15.49 -11.18 7.65
CA GLN A 55 16.12 -12.31 8.37
C GLN A 55 15.13 -13.34 8.86
N GLN A 56 13.87 -12.95 9.08
CA GLN A 56 12.86 -13.79 9.74
C GLN A 56 11.79 -14.33 8.78
N CYS A 57 11.61 -13.73 7.62
CA CYS A 57 10.67 -14.23 6.61
C CYS A 57 11.14 -13.90 5.19
N ASP A 58 10.58 -14.61 4.20
CA ASP A 58 10.88 -14.44 2.78
C ASP A 58 9.85 -13.53 2.04
N ALA A 59 8.97 -12.85 2.76
CA ALA A 59 7.98 -11.99 2.14
C ALA A 59 8.64 -10.87 1.32
N VAL A 60 8.02 -10.52 0.19
CA VAL A 60 8.43 -9.37 -0.62
C VAL A 60 8.20 -8.10 0.19
N ILE A 61 9.22 -7.27 0.29
CA ILE A 61 9.11 -5.99 0.99
C ILE A 61 8.77 -4.89 -0.01
N ASN A 62 7.63 -4.24 0.23
CA ASN A 62 7.09 -3.11 -0.50
C ASN A 62 7.17 -1.84 0.37
N ILE A 63 8.07 -0.93 0.03
CA ILE A 63 8.26 0.32 0.79
C ILE A 63 7.42 1.43 0.15
N THR A 64 6.71 2.19 0.99
CA THR A 64 5.96 3.36 0.54
C THR A 64 6.87 4.40 -0.13
N THR A 65 6.38 5.04 -1.20
CA THR A 65 6.86 6.34 -1.68
C THR A 65 5.85 7.45 -1.38
N GLY A 66 4.78 7.11 -0.67
CA GLY A 66 3.81 8.07 -0.17
C GLY A 66 4.39 8.96 0.92
N GLY A 67 3.74 10.06 1.21
CA GLY A 67 4.18 10.99 2.25
C GLY A 67 3.01 11.71 2.90
N GLY A 68 3.27 12.20 4.12
CA GLY A 68 2.36 13.05 4.87
C GLY A 68 2.50 14.53 4.49
N HIS A 69 1.74 15.36 5.19
CA HIS A 69 1.78 16.81 5.04
C HIS A 69 3.20 17.37 5.20
N GLY A 70 3.64 18.15 4.23
CA GLY A 70 4.91 18.87 4.27
C GLY A 70 6.14 18.07 3.86
N MET A 71 6.01 16.78 3.55
CA MET A 71 7.13 15.99 3.05
C MET A 71 7.44 16.33 1.58
N SER A 72 8.68 16.68 1.29
CA SER A 72 9.19 16.82 -0.06
C SER A 72 9.32 15.45 -0.76
N LEU A 73 9.47 15.44 -2.09
CA LEU A 73 9.71 14.22 -2.84
C LEU A 73 11.01 13.54 -2.40
N ASP A 74 12.08 14.30 -2.20
CA ASP A 74 13.38 13.77 -1.79
C ASP A 74 13.31 13.10 -0.41
N GLU A 75 12.58 13.67 0.55
CA GLU A 75 12.35 13.04 1.85
C GLU A 75 11.57 11.73 1.70
N ARG A 76 10.51 11.70 0.89
CA ARG A 76 9.72 10.49 0.63
C ARG A 76 10.53 9.36 0.02
N LEU A 77 11.53 9.69 -0.80
CA LEU A 77 12.38 8.73 -1.50
C LEU A 77 13.64 8.34 -0.73
N ALA A 78 14.01 9.04 0.33
CA ALA A 78 15.25 8.81 1.06
C ALA A 78 15.38 7.36 1.57
N ALA A 79 14.34 6.80 2.19
CA ALA A 79 14.34 5.43 2.66
C ALA A 79 14.33 4.40 1.51
N PRO A 80 13.46 4.47 0.49
CA PRO A 80 13.51 3.61 -0.67
C PRO A 80 14.84 3.62 -1.41
N LEU A 81 15.46 4.79 -1.62
CA LEU A 81 16.76 4.90 -2.31
C LEU A 81 17.89 4.24 -1.53
N ARG A 82 17.87 4.34 -0.20
CA ARG A 82 18.85 3.66 0.66
C ARG A 82 18.62 2.16 0.71
N ALA A 83 17.37 1.73 0.86
CA ALA A 83 16.99 0.33 1.01
C ALA A 83 17.01 -0.45 -0.32
N LYS A 84 16.81 0.23 -1.46
CA LYS A 84 16.72 -0.39 -2.79
C LYS A 84 15.84 -1.65 -2.78
N PRO A 85 14.56 -1.56 -2.36
CA PRO A 85 13.71 -2.74 -2.17
C PRO A 85 13.38 -3.40 -3.51
N GLU A 86 12.82 -4.62 -3.44
CA GLU A 86 12.24 -5.29 -4.60
C GLU A 86 11.05 -4.50 -5.18
N MET A 87 10.26 -3.90 -4.30
CA MET A 87 9.02 -3.19 -4.64
C MET A 87 8.85 -1.90 -3.83
N CYS A 88 8.26 -0.90 -4.47
CA CYS A 88 7.71 0.30 -3.83
C CYS A 88 6.28 0.53 -4.29
N SER A 89 5.45 1.17 -3.44
CA SER A 89 4.19 1.72 -3.93
C SER A 89 4.42 3.05 -4.64
N LEU A 90 3.57 3.35 -5.64
CA LEU A 90 3.65 4.59 -6.41
C LEU A 90 2.25 5.07 -6.79
N ASN A 91 1.80 6.17 -6.19
CA ASN A 91 0.54 6.82 -6.57
C ASN A 91 0.63 7.40 -7.98
N MET A 92 -0.34 7.06 -8.84
CA MET A 92 -0.32 7.43 -10.25
C MET A 92 -0.92 8.79 -10.57
N GLY A 93 -1.02 9.66 -9.55
CA GLY A 93 -1.48 11.05 -9.76
C GLY A 93 -1.63 11.83 -8.46
N SER A 94 -1.82 13.13 -8.60
CA SER A 94 -2.15 14.02 -7.48
C SER A 94 -3.65 13.97 -7.19
N MET A 95 -4.02 14.10 -5.91
CA MET A 95 -5.42 14.08 -5.51
C MET A 95 -5.63 14.81 -4.18
N ASN A 96 -6.87 15.26 -3.91
CA ASN A 96 -7.26 15.56 -2.55
C ASN A 96 -7.22 14.25 -1.73
N PHE A 97 -6.66 14.29 -0.53
CA PHE A 97 -6.56 13.12 0.33
C PHE A 97 -7.19 13.44 1.69
N GLY A 98 -8.50 13.28 1.76
CA GLY A 98 -9.31 13.73 2.90
C GLY A 98 -9.47 12.67 3.98
N LEU A 99 -8.94 12.93 5.16
CA LEU A 99 -9.13 12.12 6.37
C LEU A 99 -9.97 12.84 7.44
N PHE A 100 -10.25 14.12 7.25
CA PHE A 100 -10.97 14.97 8.21
C PHE A 100 -12.34 14.45 8.65
N PRO A 101 -13.12 13.64 7.87
CA PRO A 101 -14.39 13.11 8.36
C PRO A 101 -14.23 12.15 9.54
N ALA A 102 -13.01 11.68 9.83
CA ALA A 102 -12.75 10.90 11.04
C ALA A 102 -12.96 11.71 12.33
N LEU A 103 -12.83 13.04 12.27
CA LEU A 103 -13.09 13.94 13.41
C LEU A 103 -14.53 13.85 13.96
N ASP A 104 -15.50 13.52 13.11
CA ASP A 104 -16.89 13.32 13.52
C ASP A 104 -17.09 12.07 14.38
N ARG A 105 -16.13 11.14 14.34
CA ARG A 105 -16.19 9.83 15.02
C ARG A 105 -15.30 9.74 16.25
N TYR A 106 -14.22 10.53 16.28
CA TYR A 106 -13.20 10.47 17.33
C TYR A 106 -13.08 11.82 18.03
N SER A 107 -13.39 11.85 19.32
CA SER A 107 -13.31 13.05 20.17
C SER A 107 -12.03 13.11 21.01
N THR A 108 -11.36 11.97 21.20
CA THR A 108 -10.13 11.85 22.00
C THR A 108 -8.98 11.32 21.16
N PHE A 109 -7.83 11.94 21.34
CA PHE A 109 -6.58 11.62 20.65
C PHE A 109 -5.48 11.38 21.66
N GLN A 110 -4.52 10.49 21.35
CA GLN A 110 -3.40 10.21 22.23
C GLN A 110 -2.35 11.32 22.16
N HIS A 111 -2.14 11.89 20.97
CA HIS A 111 -1.22 12.96 20.70
C HIS A 111 -1.94 14.14 20.04
N GLU A 112 -1.51 15.36 20.33
CA GLU A 112 -2.10 16.58 19.75
C GLU A 112 -1.96 16.64 18.22
N TRP A 113 -0.88 16.11 17.67
CA TRP A 113 -0.64 16.08 16.24
C TRP A 113 -1.68 15.25 15.46
N GLU A 114 -2.31 14.24 16.09
CA GLU A 114 -3.29 13.38 15.42
C GLU A 114 -4.53 14.18 14.98
N ARG A 115 -5.04 15.02 15.89
CA ARG A 115 -6.17 15.91 15.57
C ARG A 115 -5.80 16.86 14.44
N GLN A 116 -4.67 17.54 14.58
CA GLN A 116 -4.20 18.50 13.60
C GLN A 116 -3.94 17.87 12.23
N HIS A 117 -3.41 16.64 12.20
CA HIS A 117 -3.23 15.88 10.97
C HIS A 117 -4.55 15.64 10.23
N LEU A 118 -5.60 15.25 10.97
CA LEU A 118 -6.93 15.07 10.39
C LEU A 118 -7.52 16.41 9.91
N GLU A 119 -7.46 17.47 10.70
CA GLU A 119 -7.95 18.80 10.33
C GLU A 119 -7.25 19.31 9.05
N ASN A 120 -5.94 19.21 9.00
CA ASN A 120 -5.13 19.65 7.86
C ASN A 120 -5.42 18.86 6.56
N SER A 121 -5.92 17.62 6.66
CA SER A 121 -6.26 16.83 5.47
C SER A 121 -7.41 17.43 4.65
N ARG A 122 -8.12 18.43 5.18
CA ARG A 122 -9.16 19.17 4.46
C ARG A 122 -8.58 20.13 3.40
N ASP A 123 -7.35 20.61 3.62
CA ASP A 123 -6.64 21.52 2.72
C ASP A 123 -5.31 20.90 2.30
N PHE A 124 -5.34 19.60 1.95
CA PHE A 124 -4.16 18.86 1.55
C PHE A 124 -4.34 18.21 0.18
N ILE A 125 -3.41 18.48 -0.70
CA ILE A 125 -3.26 17.78 -1.97
C ILE A 125 -2.09 16.81 -1.83
N PHE A 126 -2.37 15.49 -1.90
CA PHE A 126 -1.31 14.54 -2.16
C PHE A 126 -0.74 14.83 -3.54
N ARG A 127 0.52 15.25 -3.58
CA ARG A 127 1.16 15.70 -4.80
C ARG A 127 2.00 14.59 -5.40
N ASN A 128 1.66 14.19 -6.63
CA ASN A 128 2.44 13.36 -7.51
C ASN A 128 2.17 13.79 -8.95
N THR A 129 2.91 14.80 -9.42
CA THR A 129 2.80 15.30 -10.81
C THR A 129 3.46 14.31 -11.77
N PHE A 130 3.23 14.44 -13.07
CA PHE A 130 3.93 13.65 -14.08
C PHE A 130 5.44 13.71 -13.91
N LYS A 131 6.00 14.88 -13.60
CA LYS A 131 7.44 15.06 -13.34
C LYS A 131 7.90 14.30 -12.09
N ASP A 132 7.09 14.28 -11.03
CA ASP A 132 7.43 13.54 -9.81
C ASP A 132 7.42 12.04 -10.08
N ILE A 133 6.42 11.55 -10.83
CA ILE A 133 6.32 10.13 -11.22
C ILE A 133 7.49 9.73 -12.13
N GLU A 134 7.82 10.54 -13.14
CA GLU A 134 9.00 10.30 -14.01
C GLU A 134 10.28 10.19 -13.17
N TYR A 135 10.48 11.10 -12.23
CA TYR A 135 11.65 11.06 -11.34
C TYR A 135 11.72 9.81 -10.48
N ILE A 136 10.58 9.35 -9.94
CA ILE A 136 10.50 8.10 -9.16
C ILE A 136 10.81 6.89 -10.04
N LEU A 137 10.22 6.82 -11.25
CA LEU A 137 10.44 5.73 -12.20
C LEU A 137 11.90 5.64 -12.64
N ASP A 138 12.55 6.77 -12.88
CA ASP A 138 13.96 6.82 -13.25
C ASP A 138 14.87 6.41 -12.08
N THR A 139 14.70 7.04 -10.92
CA THR A 139 15.63 6.86 -9.79
C THR A 139 15.50 5.51 -9.10
N LEU A 140 14.29 5.04 -8.82
CA LEU A 140 14.03 3.75 -8.18
C LEU A 140 13.86 2.63 -9.20
N GLY A 141 13.13 2.87 -10.29
CA GLY A 141 12.88 1.86 -11.32
C GLY A 141 14.15 1.50 -12.07
N GLU A 142 14.66 2.38 -12.90
CA GLU A 142 15.87 2.13 -13.69
C GLU A 142 17.13 2.16 -12.81
N GLY A 143 17.23 3.09 -11.86
CA GLY A 143 18.43 3.26 -11.01
C GLY A 143 18.64 2.16 -9.97
N CYS A 144 17.58 1.58 -9.43
CA CYS A 144 17.66 0.55 -8.39
C CYS A 144 17.06 -0.81 -8.80
N GLY A 145 16.44 -0.94 -9.96
CA GLY A 145 15.74 -2.14 -10.39
C GLY A 145 14.50 -2.46 -9.54
N THR A 146 13.93 -1.45 -8.90
CA THR A 146 12.72 -1.59 -8.08
C THR A 146 11.49 -1.65 -8.99
N ARG A 147 10.57 -2.58 -8.72
CA ARG A 147 9.26 -2.64 -9.38
C ARG A 147 8.22 -1.90 -8.53
N PHE A 148 7.08 -1.56 -9.15
CA PHE A 148 6.11 -0.72 -8.47
C PHE A 148 4.75 -1.40 -8.32
N GLU A 149 4.15 -1.22 -7.14
CA GLU A 149 2.72 -1.30 -6.92
C GLU A 149 2.13 0.05 -7.33
N PHE A 150 1.47 0.10 -8.49
CA PHE A 150 0.89 1.32 -9.03
C PHE A 150 -0.45 1.61 -8.36
N GLU A 151 -0.46 2.53 -7.43
CA GLU A 151 -1.65 2.90 -6.65
C GLU A 151 -2.56 3.84 -7.44
N CYS A 152 -3.75 3.36 -7.77
CA CYS A 152 -4.75 4.06 -8.54
C CYS A 152 -6.00 4.32 -7.70
N TYR A 153 -6.21 5.56 -7.30
CA TYR A 153 -7.34 6.02 -6.48
C TYR A 153 -8.54 6.48 -7.30
N ASP A 154 -8.37 6.61 -8.60
CA ASP A 154 -9.40 7.04 -9.54
C ASP A 154 -9.07 6.55 -10.95
N ILE A 155 -10.05 6.63 -11.84
CA ILE A 155 -9.91 6.27 -13.27
C ILE A 155 -8.80 7.07 -13.95
N GLY A 156 -8.64 8.35 -13.61
CA GLY A 156 -7.59 9.20 -14.16
C GLY A 156 -6.19 8.67 -13.89
N HIS A 157 -5.98 8.00 -12.74
CA HIS A 157 -4.70 7.39 -12.41
C HIS A 157 -4.36 6.19 -13.31
N LEU A 158 -5.35 5.41 -13.75
CA LEU A 158 -5.15 4.34 -14.75
C LEU A 158 -4.70 4.90 -16.09
N TYR A 159 -5.27 6.03 -16.53
CA TYR A 159 -4.83 6.71 -17.76
C TYR A 159 -3.43 7.31 -17.62
N SER A 160 -3.07 7.82 -16.44
CA SER A 160 -1.70 8.27 -16.18
C SER A 160 -0.70 7.10 -16.30
N LEU A 161 -1.04 5.93 -15.75
CA LEU A 161 -0.21 4.72 -15.89
C LEU A 161 -0.09 4.27 -17.35
N ALA A 162 -1.21 4.28 -18.10
CA ALA A 162 -1.21 3.95 -19.52
C ALA A 162 -0.30 4.90 -20.33
N HIS A 163 -0.32 6.20 -20.01
CA HIS A 163 0.59 7.17 -20.61
C HIS A 163 2.07 6.81 -20.42
N PHE A 164 2.46 6.40 -19.20
CA PHE A 164 3.84 5.98 -18.92
C PHE A 164 4.21 4.65 -19.59
N LEU A 165 3.25 3.73 -19.71
CA LEU A 165 3.42 2.48 -20.44
C LEU A 165 3.66 2.74 -21.93
N ASP A 166 2.84 3.57 -22.55
CA ASP A 166 2.94 3.95 -23.99
C ASP A 166 4.28 4.63 -24.30
N ARG A 167 4.85 5.35 -23.33
CA ARG A 167 6.17 5.98 -23.44
C ARG A 167 7.34 5.05 -23.14
N GLY A 168 7.08 3.80 -22.73
CA GLY A 168 8.10 2.83 -22.36
C GLY A 168 8.81 3.10 -21.03
N LEU A 169 8.27 3.99 -20.19
CA LEU A 169 8.84 4.33 -18.88
C LEU A 169 8.47 3.31 -17.80
N VAL A 170 7.45 2.51 -18.03
CA VAL A 170 7.12 1.34 -17.22
C VAL A 170 7.03 0.11 -18.11
N LYS A 171 7.33 -1.06 -17.55
CA LYS A 171 7.36 -2.33 -18.29
C LYS A 171 6.46 -3.36 -17.62
N PRO A 172 5.70 -4.15 -18.39
CA PRO A 172 4.95 -5.29 -17.84
C PRO A 172 5.86 -6.32 -17.13
N PRO A 173 5.27 -7.12 -16.23
CA PRO A 173 3.89 -7.06 -15.75
C PRO A 173 3.69 -5.84 -14.83
N LEU A 174 2.56 -5.13 -15.00
CA LEU A 174 2.21 -4.03 -14.11
C LEU A 174 1.46 -4.59 -12.90
N PHE A 175 1.83 -4.19 -11.69
CA PHE A 175 1.04 -4.50 -10.48
C PHE A 175 0.17 -3.31 -10.13
N VAL A 176 -1.12 -3.37 -10.47
CA VAL A 176 -2.06 -2.26 -10.35
C VAL A 176 -2.91 -2.43 -9.10
N GLN A 177 -2.72 -1.57 -8.13
CA GLN A 177 -3.48 -1.51 -6.89
C GLN A 177 -4.60 -0.48 -7.02
N SER A 178 -5.85 -0.94 -7.17
CA SER A 178 -7.02 -0.06 -7.12
C SER A 178 -7.41 0.21 -5.67
N ILE A 179 -7.56 1.49 -5.31
CA ILE A 179 -7.82 1.93 -3.93
C ILE A 179 -9.18 2.59 -3.83
N PHE A 180 -10.01 2.10 -2.90
CA PHE A 180 -11.40 2.51 -2.76
C PHE A 180 -11.69 3.12 -1.39
N GLY A 181 -12.51 4.18 -1.38
CA GLY A 181 -13.06 4.74 -0.15
C GLY A 181 -12.21 5.77 0.57
N ILE A 182 -11.17 6.28 -0.08
CA ILE A 182 -10.46 7.49 0.36
C ILE A 182 -11.19 8.71 -0.21
N LEU A 183 -11.53 9.67 0.63
CA LEU A 183 -12.19 10.90 0.19
C LEU A 183 -11.26 11.71 -0.72
N GLY A 184 -11.70 11.93 -1.94
CA GLY A 184 -10.92 12.52 -3.02
C GLY A 184 -10.62 11.55 -4.16
N GLY A 185 -10.80 10.24 -3.95
CA GLY A 185 -10.75 9.19 -4.95
C GLY A 185 -12.12 8.58 -5.24
N ILE A 186 -12.11 7.43 -5.93
CA ILE A 186 -13.33 6.70 -6.31
C ILE A 186 -14.05 6.12 -5.08
N GLY A 187 -15.37 5.97 -5.19
CA GLY A 187 -16.24 5.45 -4.13
C GLY A 187 -16.08 3.96 -3.87
N THR A 188 -16.98 3.42 -3.03
CA THR A 188 -16.95 2.00 -2.60
C THR A 188 -18.15 1.20 -3.10
N HIS A 189 -18.86 1.72 -4.10
CA HIS A 189 -19.96 0.97 -4.69
C HIS A 189 -19.41 -0.19 -5.55
N PRO A 190 -20.07 -1.35 -5.59
CA PRO A 190 -19.65 -2.46 -6.46
C PRO A 190 -19.45 -2.09 -7.93
N GLU A 191 -20.26 -1.16 -8.45
CA GLU A 191 -20.11 -0.64 -9.82
C GLU A 191 -18.82 0.15 -10.03
N ASP A 192 -18.33 0.87 -8.99
CA ASP A 192 -17.06 1.58 -9.04
C ASP A 192 -15.91 0.59 -9.18
N VAL A 193 -15.95 -0.52 -8.42
CA VAL A 193 -14.96 -1.61 -8.52
C VAL A 193 -14.98 -2.23 -9.92
N ALA A 194 -16.17 -2.55 -10.43
CA ALA A 194 -16.32 -3.10 -11.79
C ALA A 194 -15.88 -2.09 -12.86
N HIS A 195 -16.09 -0.79 -12.63
CA HIS A 195 -15.66 0.25 -13.56
C HIS A 195 -14.13 0.38 -13.62
N MET A 196 -13.46 0.40 -12.46
CA MET A 196 -11.99 0.38 -12.40
C MET A 196 -11.43 -0.85 -13.13
N LYS A 197 -11.96 -2.05 -12.83
CA LYS A 197 -11.53 -3.30 -13.48
C LYS A 197 -11.68 -3.26 -14.99
N ARG A 198 -12.88 -2.91 -15.51
CA ARG A 198 -13.12 -2.82 -16.95
C ARG A 198 -12.21 -1.80 -17.64
N THR A 199 -11.91 -0.70 -16.97
CA THR A 199 -10.99 0.32 -17.50
C THR A 199 -9.58 -0.19 -17.56
N ALA A 200 -9.09 -0.85 -16.48
CA ALA A 200 -7.78 -1.47 -16.46
C ALA A 200 -7.63 -2.56 -17.53
N ASP A 201 -8.64 -3.45 -17.69
CA ASP A 201 -8.65 -4.49 -18.74
C ASP A 201 -8.52 -3.89 -20.14
N ARG A 202 -9.26 -2.81 -20.41
CA ARG A 202 -9.20 -2.13 -21.71
C ARG A 202 -7.85 -1.46 -21.96
N LEU A 203 -7.21 -0.89 -20.95
CA LEU A 203 -5.95 -0.17 -21.06
C LEU A 203 -4.73 -1.10 -21.12
N PHE A 204 -4.76 -2.18 -20.35
CA PHE A 204 -3.56 -3.00 -20.11
C PHE A 204 -3.67 -4.43 -20.62
N GLY A 205 -4.87 -4.93 -20.93
CA GLY A 205 -5.08 -6.32 -21.38
C GLY A 205 -4.48 -7.31 -20.41
N ASP A 206 -3.62 -8.21 -20.89
CA ASP A 206 -2.94 -9.23 -20.10
C ASP A 206 -1.63 -8.73 -19.46
N SER A 207 -1.28 -7.47 -19.69
CA SER A 207 0.00 -6.89 -19.25
C SER A 207 0.04 -6.52 -17.77
N TYR A 208 -1.02 -6.79 -16.99
CA TYR A 208 -1.08 -6.39 -15.59
C TYR A 208 -1.57 -7.51 -14.67
N ARG A 209 -1.25 -7.35 -13.40
CA ARG A 209 -1.84 -8.08 -12.28
C ARG A 209 -2.63 -7.08 -11.44
N TRP A 210 -3.92 -7.39 -11.25
CA TRP A 210 -4.79 -6.50 -10.50
C TRP A 210 -4.74 -6.82 -9.01
N SER A 211 -4.74 -5.80 -8.19
CA SER A 211 -4.89 -5.86 -6.75
C SER A 211 -5.88 -4.78 -6.28
N ILE A 212 -6.48 -5.00 -5.13
CA ILE A 212 -7.45 -4.09 -4.54
C ILE A 212 -7.20 -3.91 -3.05
N LEU A 213 -7.42 -2.69 -2.58
CA LEU A 213 -7.69 -2.39 -1.17
C LEU A 213 -8.91 -1.49 -1.06
N ALA A 214 -9.55 -1.53 0.11
CA ALA A 214 -10.64 -0.61 0.42
C ALA A 214 -10.58 -0.14 1.88
N ALA A 215 -10.79 1.16 2.07
CA ALA A 215 -10.67 1.78 3.38
C ALA A 215 -11.82 1.39 4.34
N GLY A 216 -11.46 1.20 5.60
CA GLY A 216 -12.37 1.01 6.72
C GLY A 216 -13.26 -0.23 6.57
N ARG A 217 -14.57 -0.07 6.83
CA ARG A 217 -15.54 -1.17 6.81
C ARG A 217 -15.67 -1.89 5.47
N HIS A 218 -15.17 -1.30 4.41
CA HIS A 218 -15.27 -1.83 3.05
C HIS A 218 -14.13 -2.80 2.71
N GLN A 219 -13.07 -2.89 3.52
CA GLN A 219 -11.88 -3.71 3.26
C GLN A 219 -12.26 -5.16 2.93
N MET A 220 -12.84 -5.89 3.87
CA MET A 220 -13.16 -7.31 3.66
C MET A 220 -14.21 -7.55 2.55
N PRO A 221 -15.34 -6.81 2.52
CA PRO A 221 -16.35 -7.02 1.47
C PRO A 221 -15.82 -6.77 0.06
N LEU A 222 -15.11 -5.68 -0.17
CA LEU A 222 -14.62 -5.36 -1.52
C LEU A 222 -13.45 -6.24 -1.94
N CYS A 223 -12.54 -6.59 -1.02
CA CYS A 223 -11.50 -7.58 -1.29
C CYS A 223 -12.09 -8.94 -1.70
N THR A 224 -13.13 -9.42 -0.98
CA THR A 224 -13.82 -10.67 -1.33
C THR A 224 -14.49 -10.59 -2.71
N MET A 225 -15.19 -9.49 -2.98
CA MET A 225 -15.83 -9.27 -4.29
C MET A 225 -14.79 -9.25 -5.42
N ALA A 226 -13.71 -8.51 -5.25
CA ALA A 226 -12.69 -8.38 -6.29
C ALA A 226 -11.92 -9.69 -6.51
N ALA A 227 -11.72 -10.51 -5.47
CA ALA A 227 -11.10 -11.81 -5.60
C ALA A 227 -11.87 -12.72 -6.58
N ILE A 228 -13.22 -12.71 -6.54
CA ILE A 228 -14.07 -13.42 -7.50
C ILE A 228 -13.85 -12.89 -8.94
N MET A 229 -13.43 -11.63 -9.09
CA MET A 229 -13.13 -11.00 -10.38
C MET A 229 -11.65 -11.19 -10.80
N GLY A 230 -10.88 -12.03 -10.10
CA GLY A 230 -9.48 -12.35 -10.40
C GLY A 230 -8.46 -11.36 -9.81
N SER A 231 -8.82 -10.62 -8.75
CA SER A 231 -7.91 -9.69 -8.08
C SER A 231 -7.08 -10.38 -7.00
N ASN A 232 -5.85 -9.90 -6.81
CA ASN A 232 -5.14 -9.98 -5.55
C ASN A 232 -5.78 -9.04 -4.53
N VAL A 233 -5.46 -9.19 -3.24
CA VAL A 233 -6.09 -8.41 -2.18
C VAL A 233 -5.03 -7.86 -1.21
N ARG A 234 -5.25 -6.64 -0.73
CA ARG A 234 -4.47 -6.04 0.35
C ARG A 234 -5.37 -5.78 1.55
N VAL A 235 -4.91 -6.20 2.74
CA VAL A 235 -5.56 -5.93 4.04
C VAL A 235 -4.51 -5.51 5.06
N GLY A 236 -4.91 -4.71 6.02
CA GLY A 236 -4.02 -4.27 7.10
C GLY A 236 -4.62 -3.17 7.96
N LEU A 237 -3.95 -2.88 9.08
CA LEU A 237 -4.36 -1.85 10.04
C LEU A 237 -4.24 -0.43 9.48
N GLU A 238 -3.43 -0.23 8.44
CA GLU A 238 -3.36 1.02 7.70
C GLU A 238 -4.70 1.34 7.03
N ASP A 239 -5.31 0.34 6.40
CA ASP A 239 -6.51 0.50 5.59
C ASP A 239 -7.79 0.36 6.42
N SER A 240 -7.78 -0.48 7.46
CA SER A 240 -8.90 -0.65 8.40
C SER A 240 -8.43 -1.11 9.77
N ILE A 241 -8.85 -0.41 10.81
CA ILE A 241 -8.59 -0.82 12.20
C ILE A 241 -9.59 -1.86 12.72
N TYR A 242 -10.56 -2.31 11.92
CA TYR A 242 -11.60 -3.24 12.34
C TYR A 242 -11.47 -4.59 11.67
N ILE A 243 -11.65 -5.67 12.46
CA ILE A 243 -11.76 -7.05 11.96
C ILE A 243 -13.21 -7.41 11.58
N SER A 244 -14.19 -6.76 12.25
CA SER A 244 -15.61 -6.89 12.00
C SER A 244 -16.36 -5.67 12.58
N LYS A 245 -17.68 -5.60 12.32
CA LYS A 245 -18.50 -4.49 12.82
C LYS A 245 -18.35 -4.31 14.35
N GLY A 246 -17.79 -3.17 14.76
CA GLY A 246 -17.60 -2.80 16.17
C GLY A 246 -16.47 -3.55 16.90
N LYS A 247 -15.72 -4.44 16.23
CA LYS A 247 -14.58 -5.15 16.82
C LYS A 247 -13.29 -4.72 16.15
N LEU A 248 -12.34 -4.17 16.94
CA LEU A 248 -11.01 -3.82 16.46
C LEU A 248 -10.25 -5.08 16.01
N ALA A 249 -9.40 -4.93 15.01
CA ALA A 249 -8.41 -5.92 14.64
C ALA A 249 -7.25 -5.86 15.63
N GLU A 250 -6.85 -7.00 16.15
CA GLU A 250 -5.77 -7.11 17.14
C GLU A 250 -4.38 -7.05 16.49
N SER A 251 -4.29 -7.34 15.18
CA SER A 251 -3.03 -7.30 14.43
C SER A 251 -3.28 -7.32 12.92
N ASN A 252 -2.24 -7.02 12.14
CA ASN A 252 -2.22 -7.27 10.69
C ASN A 252 -2.40 -8.76 10.40
N ALA A 253 -1.73 -9.65 11.13
CA ALA A 253 -1.86 -11.10 11.00
C ALA A 253 -3.31 -11.59 11.14
N ALA A 254 -4.10 -11.02 12.07
CA ALA A 254 -5.50 -11.36 12.23
C ALA A 254 -6.34 -11.01 10.99
N GLN A 255 -6.05 -9.89 10.34
CA GLN A 255 -6.73 -9.50 9.10
C GLN A 255 -6.30 -10.38 7.91
N VAL A 256 -5.00 -10.70 7.81
CA VAL A 256 -4.47 -11.63 6.80
C VAL A 256 -5.10 -13.01 6.96
N SER A 257 -5.12 -13.57 8.18
CA SER A 257 -5.76 -14.87 8.44
C SER A 257 -7.24 -14.87 8.07
N LYS A 258 -7.94 -13.77 8.33
CA LYS A 258 -9.36 -13.67 7.99
C LYS A 258 -9.59 -13.66 6.48
N ILE A 259 -8.89 -12.81 5.73
CA ILE A 259 -9.09 -12.76 4.27
C ILE A 259 -8.62 -14.06 3.62
N ARG A 260 -7.51 -14.64 4.08
CA ARG A 260 -7.01 -15.94 3.64
C ARG A 260 -8.08 -17.02 3.79
N SER A 261 -8.71 -17.12 4.97
CA SER A 261 -9.78 -18.08 5.19
C SER A 261 -10.96 -17.87 4.22
N VAL A 262 -11.32 -16.63 3.89
CA VAL A 262 -12.36 -16.34 2.91
C VAL A 262 -11.97 -16.84 1.51
N LEU A 263 -10.73 -16.54 1.09
CA LEU A 263 -10.22 -16.93 -0.24
C LEU A 263 -10.13 -18.47 -0.37
N GLU A 264 -9.55 -19.15 0.62
CA GLU A 264 -9.43 -20.61 0.65
C GLU A 264 -10.80 -21.31 0.65
N ASN A 265 -11.79 -20.75 1.36
CA ASN A 265 -13.18 -21.27 1.31
C ASN A 265 -13.86 -21.08 -0.06
N MET A 266 -13.35 -20.19 -0.89
CA MET A 266 -13.75 -20.05 -2.30
C MET A 266 -12.88 -20.89 -3.25
N SER A 267 -12.01 -21.77 -2.73
CA SER A 267 -11.07 -22.59 -3.49
C SER A 267 -10.04 -21.74 -4.28
N LEU A 268 -9.69 -20.57 -3.75
CA LEU A 268 -8.61 -19.75 -4.28
C LEU A 268 -7.32 -20.01 -3.49
N GLU A 269 -6.23 -20.16 -4.19
CA GLU A 269 -4.90 -20.37 -3.60
C GLU A 269 -4.25 -19.02 -3.25
N ILE A 270 -3.41 -19.05 -2.21
CA ILE A 270 -2.61 -17.90 -1.80
C ILE A 270 -1.22 -18.05 -2.39
N ALA A 271 -0.80 -17.08 -3.20
CA ALA A 271 0.53 -17.09 -3.76
C ALA A 271 1.61 -17.01 -2.68
N THR A 272 2.65 -17.79 -2.82
CA THR A 272 3.85 -17.71 -2.00
C THR A 272 4.70 -16.47 -2.37
N PRO A 273 5.63 -16.03 -1.52
CA PRO A 273 6.58 -14.97 -1.89
C PRO A 273 7.38 -15.25 -3.17
N ALA A 274 7.75 -16.51 -3.40
CA ALA A 274 8.45 -16.93 -4.61
C ALA A 274 7.58 -16.76 -5.87
N GLU A 275 6.33 -17.20 -5.81
CA GLU A 275 5.36 -17.00 -6.90
C GLU A 275 5.05 -15.52 -7.14
N ALA A 276 4.95 -14.72 -6.08
CA ALA A 276 4.77 -13.27 -6.21
C ALA A 276 5.96 -12.61 -6.93
N ARG A 277 7.20 -13.02 -6.64
CA ARG A 277 8.40 -12.56 -7.35
C ARG A 277 8.37 -12.93 -8.83
N GLU A 278 7.99 -14.15 -9.14
CA GLU A 278 7.87 -14.62 -10.52
C GLU A 278 6.77 -13.87 -11.28
N MET A 279 5.56 -13.80 -10.71
CA MET A 279 4.41 -13.11 -11.31
C MET A 279 4.65 -11.64 -11.60
N LEU A 280 5.47 -10.97 -10.78
CA LEU A 280 5.75 -9.54 -10.86
C LEU A 280 7.13 -9.21 -11.42
N SER A 281 7.91 -10.24 -11.78
CA SER A 281 9.27 -10.10 -12.31
C SER A 281 10.16 -9.25 -11.40
N LEU A 282 10.16 -9.55 -10.09
CA LEU A 282 10.95 -8.84 -9.10
C LEU A 282 12.41 -9.29 -9.15
N LYS A 283 13.32 -8.41 -8.71
CA LYS A 283 14.77 -8.68 -8.75
C LYS A 283 15.26 -9.71 -7.73
N GLY A 284 14.44 -10.02 -6.72
CA GLY A 284 14.78 -10.95 -5.63
C GLY A 284 15.35 -10.26 -4.38
N GLY A 285 15.10 -10.91 -3.23
CA GLY A 285 15.49 -10.38 -1.92
C GLY A 285 17.01 -10.27 -1.71
N ASP A 286 17.83 -10.95 -2.49
CA ASP A 286 19.29 -10.86 -2.41
C ASP A 286 19.87 -9.58 -3.03
N GLN A 287 19.06 -8.84 -3.79
CA GLN A 287 19.48 -7.62 -4.48
C GLN A 287 19.01 -6.33 -3.81
N VAL A 288 18.54 -6.42 -2.57
CA VAL A 288 18.12 -5.26 -1.77
C VAL A 288 19.27 -4.71 -0.92
N GLY A 289 19.14 -3.45 -0.46
CA GLY A 289 20.19 -2.76 0.30
C GLY A 289 20.11 -2.94 1.83
N PHE A 290 19.46 -4.02 2.31
CA PHE A 290 19.30 -4.30 3.75
C PHE A 290 19.34 -5.79 4.06
#